data_a93d460c457fe9325f92b91d31840f6f
#
_entry.id   a93d460c457fe9325f92b91d31840f6f
#
_cell.length_a   1.000
_cell.length_b   1.000
_cell.length_c   1.000
_cell.angle_alpha   90.00
_cell.angle_beta   90.00
_cell.angle_gamma   90.00
#
_symmetry.space_group_name_H-M   'P 1'
#
loop_
_entity.id
_entity.type
_entity.pdbx_description
1 polymer ?
#
loop_
_entity_poly.entity_id
_entity_poly.type
_entity_poly.pdbx_seq_one_letter_code
_entity_poly.pdbx_strand_id
1 'polypeptide(L)'
;MRNADASVSHTGMLRATHYHAPAMTMPIANLHDHEAAAPRELLQALAAAAAQLAQRGWTPATSSNFSARVDAQRIAITVSGRDKATLGPDDFMLIGNDARPLDARQPSAETRLHTQIYAHWPQVGAVLHTHSLTQTVASLHWAAAGEIRLAGYELIKAIHGHDSHEQSLRLPVFANSQHMPDIEAAVDAWLQRGLPLHAYLIAGHGLYAWGRSIAEAMRHIEALEFMLACAIELRKLPS
;
A
#
# COMPACT_ATOMS: atom_id res chain seq x y z
N MET A 1 14.48 -9.02 82.79
CA MET A 1 15.72 -8.32 83.30
C MET A 1 15.98 -7.18 82.35
N ARG A 2 15.72 -6.03 82.91
CA ARG A 2 16.53 -4.78 82.94
C ARG A 2 16.71 -4.12 81.60
N ASN A 3 16.02 -2.99 81.43
CA ASN A 3 16.43 -1.60 81.70
C ASN A 3 17.31 -1.06 80.56
N ALA A 4 17.27 0.16 80.10
CA ALA A 4 16.57 1.43 80.48
C ALA A 4 16.78 2.38 79.28
N ASP A 5 15.79 3.27 79.14
CA ASP A 5 15.89 4.73 78.99
C ASP A 5 17.12 5.36 78.32
N ALA A 6 16.85 6.21 77.33
CA ALA A 6 17.11 7.68 77.49
C ALA A 6 16.57 8.45 76.23
N SER A 7 15.68 9.32 76.54
CA SER A 7 15.20 10.45 75.75
C SER A 7 16.29 11.49 75.48
N VAL A 8 16.35 12.06 74.25
CA VAL A 8 16.72 13.47 74.09
C VAL A 8 15.96 14.06 72.91
N SER A 9 15.10 15.00 73.18
CA SER A 9 14.45 15.88 72.22
C SER A 9 15.43 16.91 71.68
N HIS A 10 15.40 17.11 70.34
CA HIS A 10 15.87 18.35 69.71
C HIS A 10 14.94 18.77 68.61
N THR A 11 14.18 19.80 68.92
CA THR A 11 13.37 20.63 68.03
C THR A 11 14.31 21.38 67.06
N GLY A 12 14.28 21.08 65.80
CA GLY A 12 14.95 21.84 64.73
C GLY A 12 13.97 22.21 63.66
N MET A 13 13.48 23.43 63.74
CA MET A 13 12.53 24.05 62.82
C MET A 13 13.29 24.41 61.55
N LEU A 14 13.17 23.60 60.48
CA LEU A 14 13.70 23.92 59.14
C LEU A 14 12.59 24.54 58.28
N ARG A 15 12.80 25.82 57.95
CA ARG A 15 11.98 26.62 57.05
C ARG A 15 11.98 25.97 55.66
N ALA A 16 10.79 25.61 55.15
CA ALA A 16 10.58 25.24 53.76
C ALA A 16 10.68 26.49 52.87
N THR A 17 11.73 26.58 52.09
CA THR A 17 11.82 27.52 50.98
C THR A 17 11.05 26.94 49.80
N HIS A 18 9.90 27.55 49.48
CA HIS A 18 9.15 27.27 48.28
C HIS A 18 9.97 27.71 47.05
N TYR A 19 10.53 26.74 46.33
CA TYR A 19 11.05 26.94 44.98
C TYR A 19 9.86 26.97 44.01
N HIS A 20 9.52 28.16 43.51
CA HIS A 20 8.62 28.31 42.39
C HIS A 20 9.42 27.94 41.11
N ALA A 21 9.18 26.76 40.56
CA ALA A 21 9.61 26.45 39.21
C ALA A 21 8.74 27.23 38.20
N PRO A 22 9.31 27.91 37.21
CA PRO A 22 8.51 28.55 36.19
C PRO A 22 7.80 27.46 35.36
N ALA A 23 6.50 27.63 35.15
CA ALA A 23 5.71 26.81 34.24
C ALA A 23 6.32 26.94 32.83
N MET A 24 7.03 25.92 32.39
CA MET A 24 7.40 25.76 30.96
C MET A 24 6.10 25.53 30.20
N THR A 25 5.59 26.60 29.60
CA THR A 25 4.57 26.52 28.55
C THR A 25 5.24 25.84 27.34
N MET A 26 4.98 24.56 27.16
CA MET A 26 5.31 23.89 25.92
C MET A 26 4.57 24.60 24.78
N PRO A 27 5.22 24.98 23.70
CA PRO A 27 4.51 25.54 22.55
C PRO A 27 3.50 24.49 22.08
N ILE A 28 2.25 24.90 21.96
CA ILE A 28 1.19 24.13 21.29
C ILE A 28 1.72 23.93 19.87
N ALA A 29 2.06 22.68 19.54
CA ALA A 29 2.42 22.30 18.17
C ALA A 29 1.31 22.82 17.26
N ASN A 30 1.67 23.66 16.32
CA ASN A 30 0.75 24.26 15.36
C ASN A 30 -0.02 23.14 14.65
N LEU A 31 -1.35 23.14 14.82
CA LEU A 31 -2.31 22.30 14.11
C LEU A 31 -2.35 22.56 12.57
N HIS A 32 -1.41 23.35 12.05
CA HIS A 32 -1.35 23.73 10.62
C HIS A 32 -0.37 22.92 9.76
N ASP A 33 0.33 21.90 10.33
CA ASP A 33 1.25 21.07 9.54
C ASP A 33 0.56 20.06 8.60
N HIS A 34 -0.76 20.02 8.54
CA HIS A 34 -1.53 19.11 7.67
C HIS A 34 -1.81 19.66 6.26
N GLU A 35 -1.42 20.87 5.95
CA GLU A 35 -1.69 21.52 4.65
C GLU A 35 -0.55 21.48 3.62
N ALA A 36 0.57 20.85 3.91
CA ALA A 36 1.63 20.74 2.92
C ALA A 36 1.19 19.86 1.75
N ALA A 37 1.18 20.41 0.54
CA ALA A 37 0.90 19.67 -0.68
C ALA A 37 1.87 18.49 -0.85
N ALA A 38 1.46 17.42 -1.57
CA ALA A 38 2.37 16.35 -1.92
C ALA A 38 3.54 16.90 -2.77
N PRO A 39 4.76 16.35 -2.63
CA PRO A 39 5.89 16.75 -3.45
C PRO A 39 5.55 16.61 -4.94
N ARG A 40 5.69 17.70 -5.70
CA ARG A 40 5.32 17.73 -7.13
C ARG A 40 6.07 16.67 -7.94
N GLU A 41 7.32 16.42 -7.60
CA GLU A 41 8.16 15.40 -8.24
C GLU A 41 7.60 13.98 -8.06
N LEU A 42 7.06 13.65 -6.87
CA LEU A 42 6.40 12.38 -6.61
C LEU A 42 5.16 12.22 -7.50
N LEU A 43 4.33 13.26 -7.62
CA LEU A 43 3.13 13.24 -8.44
C LEU A 43 3.47 13.15 -9.94
N GLN A 44 4.52 13.83 -10.40
CA GLN A 44 5.03 13.71 -11.77
C GLN A 44 5.53 12.31 -12.08
N ALA A 45 6.26 11.68 -11.16
CA ALA A 45 6.72 10.29 -11.31
C ALA A 45 5.55 9.31 -11.39
N LEU A 46 4.52 9.51 -10.57
CA LEU A 46 3.32 8.68 -10.59
C LEU A 46 2.50 8.85 -11.88
N ALA A 47 2.38 10.08 -12.38
CA ALA A 47 1.77 10.39 -13.68
C ALA A 47 2.54 9.77 -14.85
N ALA A 48 3.87 9.82 -14.83
CA ALA A 48 4.70 9.19 -15.84
C ALA A 48 4.55 7.65 -15.85
N ALA A 49 4.47 7.02 -14.68
CA ALA A 49 4.18 5.58 -14.57
C ALA A 49 2.79 5.24 -15.14
N ALA A 50 1.77 6.05 -14.83
CA ALA A 50 0.43 5.90 -15.36
C ALA A 50 0.40 5.96 -16.90
N ALA A 51 1.08 6.96 -17.48
CA ALA A 51 1.18 7.13 -18.93
C ALA A 51 1.87 5.93 -19.60
N GLN A 52 2.95 5.39 -19.00
CA GLN A 52 3.62 4.19 -19.50
C GLN A 52 2.70 2.96 -19.50
N LEU A 53 1.91 2.77 -18.43
CA LEU A 53 0.96 1.66 -18.34
C LEU A 53 -0.19 1.82 -19.34
N ALA A 54 -0.66 3.06 -19.55
CA ALA A 54 -1.67 3.39 -20.56
C ALA A 54 -1.18 3.13 -21.99
N GLN A 55 0.05 3.50 -22.32
CA GLN A 55 0.67 3.22 -23.63
C GLN A 55 0.75 1.72 -23.91
N ARG A 56 0.87 0.88 -22.89
CA ARG A 56 0.83 -0.58 -23.03
C ARG A 56 -0.59 -1.15 -23.12
N GLY A 57 -1.63 -0.31 -23.03
CA GLY A 57 -3.02 -0.73 -23.06
C GLY A 57 -3.50 -1.40 -21.76
N TRP A 58 -2.84 -1.13 -20.62
CA TRP A 58 -3.17 -1.75 -19.34
C TRP A 58 -4.10 -0.92 -18.45
N THR A 59 -4.65 0.17 -19.00
CA THR A 59 -5.60 1.05 -18.32
C THR A 59 -6.79 1.41 -19.21
N PRO A 60 -7.46 0.41 -19.83
CA PRO A 60 -8.52 0.67 -20.80
C PRO A 60 -9.71 1.41 -20.16
N ALA A 61 -10.43 2.22 -20.96
CA ALA A 61 -11.69 2.84 -20.59
C ALA A 61 -11.63 3.63 -19.26
N THR A 62 -10.56 4.41 -19.04
CA THR A 62 -10.32 5.18 -17.80
C THR A 62 -10.22 4.35 -16.52
N SER A 63 -10.13 3.02 -16.63
CA SER A 63 -9.90 2.10 -15.50
C SER A 63 -8.54 2.35 -14.85
N SER A 64 -8.25 1.56 -13.82
CA SER A 64 -7.00 1.63 -13.06
C SER A 64 -6.93 2.79 -12.06
N ASN A 65 -6.08 2.62 -11.08
CA ASN A 65 -5.78 3.63 -10.08
C ASN A 65 -4.37 3.42 -9.51
N PHE A 66 -3.74 4.52 -9.15
CA PHE A 66 -2.35 4.55 -8.74
C PHE A 66 -2.19 5.41 -7.50
N SER A 67 -1.36 4.97 -6.57
CA SER A 67 -1.07 5.75 -5.37
C SER A 67 0.40 5.68 -4.99
N ALA A 68 0.84 6.70 -4.26
CA ALA A 68 2.17 6.74 -3.65
C ALA A 68 2.08 7.31 -2.23
N ARG A 69 2.89 6.77 -1.33
CA ARG A 69 3.01 7.28 0.04
C ARG A 69 3.75 8.61 0.02
N VAL A 70 3.12 9.63 0.57
CA VAL A 70 3.71 10.97 0.72
C VAL A 70 4.53 11.05 2.00
N ASP A 71 3.96 10.55 3.09
CA ASP A 71 4.58 10.48 4.42
C ASP A 71 3.91 9.41 5.29
N ALA A 72 4.17 9.44 6.59
CA ALA A 72 3.62 8.47 7.54
C ALA A 72 2.08 8.51 7.67
N GLN A 73 1.43 9.59 7.25
CA GLN A 73 -0.01 9.83 7.45
C GLN A 73 -0.78 10.02 6.16
N ARG A 74 -0.12 10.34 5.04
CA ARG A 74 -0.75 10.78 3.80
C ARG A 74 -0.30 9.95 2.61
N ILE A 75 -1.26 9.69 1.76
CA ILE A 75 -1.10 8.98 0.49
C ILE A 75 -1.65 9.87 -0.62
N ALA A 76 -0.92 10.01 -1.72
CA ALA A 76 -1.43 10.57 -2.95
C ALA A 76 -2.06 9.45 -3.78
N ILE A 77 -3.29 9.66 -4.27
CA ILE A 77 -4.01 8.69 -5.10
C ILE A 77 -4.70 9.38 -6.27
N THR A 78 -4.87 8.67 -7.38
CA THR A 78 -5.57 9.18 -8.56
C THR A 78 -7.01 9.57 -8.22
N VAL A 79 -7.41 10.76 -8.70
CA VAL A 79 -8.82 11.19 -8.70
C VAL A 79 -9.64 10.26 -9.60
N SER A 80 -10.85 9.92 -9.19
CA SER A 80 -11.76 9.03 -9.93
C SER A 80 -12.06 9.55 -11.34
N GLY A 81 -12.18 8.65 -12.33
CA GLY A 81 -12.63 8.94 -13.69
C GLY A 81 -11.64 9.66 -14.60
N ARG A 82 -10.39 9.83 -14.20
CA ARG A 82 -9.35 10.47 -15.01
C ARG A 82 -8.73 9.50 -16.02
N ASP A 83 -8.44 10.00 -17.22
CA ASP A 83 -7.69 9.24 -18.24
C ASP A 83 -6.22 9.06 -17.80
N LYS A 84 -5.78 7.81 -17.69
CA LYS A 84 -4.44 7.48 -17.20
C LYS A 84 -3.32 7.83 -18.17
N ALA A 85 -3.65 8.02 -19.44
CA ALA A 85 -2.68 8.41 -20.47
C ALA A 85 -2.23 9.89 -20.33
N THR A 86 -3.06 10.73 -19.70
CA THR A 86 -2.88 12.19 -19.69
C THR A 86 -2.83 12.80 -18.29
N LEU A 87 -2.62 11.97 -17.26
CA LEU A 87 -2.55 12.47 -15.88
C LEU A 87 -1.44 13.50 -15.69
N GLY A 88 -1.79 14.58 -14.99
CA GLY A 88 -0.85 15.54 -14.43
C GLY A 88 -0.82 15.49 -12.90
N PRO A 89 0.06 16.27 -12.24
CA PRO A 89 0.11 16.33 -10.78
C PRO A 89 -1.23 16.70 -10.12
N ASP A 90 -2.06 17.51 -10.79
CA ASP A 90 -3.34 17.97 -10.27
C ASP A 90 -4.46 16.90 -10.34
N ASP A 91 -4.20 15.78 -11.02
CA ASP A 91 -5.11 14.62 -11.08
C ASP A 91 -4.90 13.62 -9.94
N PHE A 92 -4.04 13.95 -8.99
CA PHE A 92 -3.87 13.24 -7.74
C PHE A 92 -4.42 14.05 -6.59
N MET A 93 -4.99 13.37 -5.62
CA MET A 93 -5.49 13.95 -4.38
C MET A 93 -4.84 13.28 -3.17
N LEU A 94 -4.89 13.95 -2.03
CA LEU A 94 -4.41 13.39 -0.77
C LEU A 94 -5.54 12.68 -0.02
N ILE A 95 -5.20 11.54 0.55
CA ILE A 95 -6.03 10.78 1.48
C ILE A 95 -5.24 10.45 2.75
N GLY A 96 -5.95 10.22 3.84
CA GLY A 96 -5.39 9.64 5.06
C GLY A 96 -5.19 8.12 4.95
N ASN A 97 -4.48 7.53 5.90
CA ASN A 97 -4.31 6.07 6.00
C ASN A 97 -5.65 5.33 6.25
N ASP A 98 -6.68 6.03 6.66
CA ASP A 98 -8.06 5.54 6.82
C ASP A 98 -8.91 5.66 5.55
N ALA A 99 -8.29 5.94 4.42
CA ALA A 99 -8.91 6.17 3.13
C ALA A 99 -9.78 7.43 3.03
N ARG A 100 -9.79 8.31 4.03
CA ARG A 100 -10.57 9.55 3.98
C ARG A 100 -9.89 10.59 3.09
N PRO A 101 -10.66 11.23 2.19
CA PRO A 101 -10.18 12.38 1.44
C PRO A 101 -9.71 13.51 2.37
N LEU A 102 -8.60 14.13 2.03
CA LEU A 102 -8.12 15.34 2.70
C LEU A 102 -8.50 16.63 1.95
N ASP A 103 -9.23 16.49 0.83
CA ASP A 103 -9.84 17.59 0.09
C ASP A 103 -11.25 17.21 -0.42
N ALA A 104 -11.93 18.11 -1.14
CA ALA A 104 -13.31 17.91 -1.59
C ALA A 104 -13.44 17.01 -2.84
N ARG A 105 -12.33 16.51 -3.41
CA ARG A 105 -12.35 15.65 -4.58
C ARG A 105 -12.74 14.22 -4.20
N GLN A 106 -13.18 13.45 -5.20
CA GLN A 106 -13.55 12.05 -5.00
C GLN A 106 -12.40 11.13 -5.41
N PRO A 107 -11.87 10.33 -4.48
CA PRO A 107 -10.85 9.34 -4.79
C PRO A 107 -11.45 8.16 -5.56
N SER A 108 -10.58 7.27 -6.07
CA SER A 108 -10.99 6.00 -6.64
C SER A 108 -11.91 5.22 -5.67
N ALA A 109 -12.90 4.50 -6.21
CA ALA A 109 -13.77 3.62 -5.43
C ALA A 109 -12.97 2.53 -4.67
N GLU A 110 -11.79 2.17 -5.19
CA GLU A 110 -10.92 1.11 -4.66
C GLU A 110 -9.84 1.62 -3.70
N THR A 111 -9.93 2.87 -3.26
CA THR A 111 -8.97 3.51 -2.34
C THR A 111 -8.67 2.67 -1.10
N ARG A 112 -9.68 1.97 -0.58
CA ARG A 112 -9.53 1.10 0.60
C ARG A 112 -8.54 -0.05 0.37
N LEU A 113 -8.49 -0.64 -0.82
CA LEU A 113 -7.53 -1.70 -1.16
C LEU A 113 -6.09 -1.18 -1.15
N HIS A 114 -5.87 0.07 -1.60
CA HIS A 114 -4.56 0.71 -1.48
C HIS A 114 -4.17 0.94 -0.03
N THR A 115 -5.05 1.51 0.78
CA THR A 115 -4.75 1.80 2.19
C THR A 115 -4.53 0.52 3.00
N GLN A 116 -5.24 -0.58 2.69
CA GLN A 116 -4.99 -1.90 3.28
C GLN A 116 -3.56 -2.38 3.00
N ILE A 117 -3.10 -2.28 1.75
CA ILE A 117 -1.72 -2.65 1.38
C ILE A 117 -0.70 -1.82 2.17
N TYR A 118 -0.89 -0.50 2.26
CA TYR A 118 -0.01 0.36 3.06
C TYR A 118 -0.04 0.05 4.55
N ALA A 119 -1.17 -0.39 5.08
CA ALA A 119 -1.30 -0.76 6.49
C ALA A 119 -0.55 -2.07 6.80
N HIS A 120 -0.65 -3.08 5.92
CA HIS A 120 0.05 -4.36 6.11
C HIS A 120 1.56 -4.24 5.89
N TRP A 121 2.00 -3.36 4.98
CA TRP A 121 3.42 -3.22 4.60
C TRP A 121 3.87 -1.76 4.71
N PRO A 122 4.33 -1.31 5.89
CA PRO A 122 4.78 0.07 6.11
C PRO A 122 5.92 0.53 5.19
N GLN A 123 6.71 -0.41 4.65
CA GLN A 123 7.79 -0.15 3.70
C GLN A 123 7.32 0.12 2.27
N VAL A 124 6.04 -0.15 1.96
CA VAL A 124 5.48 0.11 0.63
C VAL A 124 5.39 1.61 0.38
N GLY A 125 5.99 2.04 -0.73
CA GLY A 125 5.99 3.43 -1.18
C GLY A 125 5.02 3.71 -2.33
N ALA A 126 4.62 2.67 -3.10
CA ALA A 126 3.65 2.82 -4.19
C ALA A 126 2.81 1.57 -4.41
N VAL A 127 1.54 1.77 -4.78
CA VAL A 127 0.59 0.71 -5.17
C VAL A 127 0.02 1.07 -6.54
N LEU A 128 0.09 0.13 -7.48
CA LEU A 128 -0.41 0.29 -8.83
C LEU A 128 -1.43 -0.80 -9.13
N HIS A 129 -2.58 -0.40 -9.66
CA HIS A 129 -3.63 -1.30 -10.09
C HIS A 129 -3.87 -1.14 -11.59
N THR A 130 -3.85 -2.25 -12.33
CA THR A 130 -3.97 -2.26 -13.79
C THR A 130 -4.98 -3.29 -14.28
N HIS A 131 -5.49 -3.08 -15.51
CA HIS A 131 -6.47 -3.92 -16.20
C HIS A 131 -5.93 -4.28 -17.59
N SER A 132 -5.12 -5.29 -17.72
CA SER A 132 -4.74 -5.80 -19.04
C SER A 132 -5.65 -6.95 -19.48
N LEU A 133 -5.64 -7.25 -20.80
CA LEU A 133 -6.29 -8.45 -21.32
C LEU A 133 -5.74 -9.71 -20.64
N THR A 134 -4.42 -9.79 -20.49
CA THR A 134 -3.73 -10.91 -19.85
C THR A 134 -4.19 -11.11 -18.42
N GLN A 135 -4.20 -10.04 -17.61
CA GLN A 135 -4.63 -10.07 -16.21
C GLN A 135 -6.09 -10.51 -16.08
N THR A 136 -6.96 -9.97 -16.94
CA THR A 136 -8.38 -10.31 -16.96
C THR A 136 -8.59 -11.78 -17.30
N VAL A 137 -7.98 -12.28 -18.38
CA VAL A 137 -8.10 -13.68 -18.79
C VAL A 137 -7.52 -14.62 -17.75
N ALA A 138 -6.31 -14.33 -17.24
CA ALA A 138 -5.68 -15.13 -16.18
C ALA A 138 -6.56 -15.20 -14.94
N SER A 139 -7.06 -14.06 -14.46
CA SER A 139 -7.88 -14.01 -13.24
C SER A 139 -9.19 -14.80 -13.38
N LEU A 140 -9.83 -14.76 -14.54
CA LEU A 140 -11.03 -15.56 -14.82
C LEU A 140 -10.69 -17.08 -14.91
N HIS A 141 -9.60 -17.42 -15.58
CA HIS A 141 -9.20 -18.81 -15.77
C HIS A 141 -8.88 -19.51 -14.44
N TRP A 142 -8.18 -18.83 -13.52
CA TRP A 142 -7.79 -19.40 -12.24
C TRP A 142 -8.69 -19.00 -11.07
N ALA A 143 -9.83 -18.33 -11.32
CA ALA A 143 -10.74 -17.92 -10.25
C ALA A 143 -11.18 -19.08 -9.36
N ALA A 144 -11.53 -20.24 -9.95
CA ALA A 144 -11.96 -21.41 -9.18
C ALA A 144 -10.82 -22.05 -8.36
N ALA A 145 -9.56 -21.92 -8.81
CA ALA A 145 -8.39 -22.38 -8.08
C ALA A 145 -7.98 -21.43 -6.93
N GLY A 146 -8.42 -20.18 -6.98
CA GLY A 146 -8.13 -19.13 -6.01
C GLY A 146 -6.69 -18.63 -6.01
N GLU A 147 -5.81 -19.19 -6.87
CA GLU A 147 -4.42 -18.76 -7.02
C GLU A 147 -3.79 -19.25 -8.32
N ILE A 148 -2.72 -18.58 -8.72
CA ILE A 148 -1.82 -18.98 -9.79
C ILE A 148 -0.46 -19.28 -9.18
N ARG A 149 0.13 -20.42 -9.50
CA ARG A 149 1.52 -20.71 -9.17
C ARG A 149 2.41 -20.46 -10.38
N LEU A 150 3.29 -19.48 -10.26
CA LEU A 150 4.29 -19.14 -11.28
C LEU A 150 5.63 -19.74 -10.84
N ALA A 151 6.25 -20.58 -11.66
CA ALA A 151 7.50 -21.26 -11.38
C ALA A 151 8.32 -21.47 -12.64
N GLY A 152 9.65 -21.46 -12.53
CA GLY A 152 10.57 -21.68 -13.66
C GLY A 152 10.77 -20.45 -14.54
N TYR A 153 10.30 -19.29 -14.12
CA TYR A 153 10.47 -18.05 -14.87
C TYR A 153 11.66 -17.25 -14.33
N GLU A 154 12.57 -16.82 -15.19
CA GLU A 154 13.69 -15.96 -14.80
C GLU A 154 13.20 -14.64 -14.19
N LEU A 155 12.05 -14.11 -14.65
CA LEU A 155 11.47 -12.87 -14.17
C LEU A 155 10.89 -12.94 -12.75
N ILE A 156 10.85 -14.12 -12.10
CA ILE A 156 10.54 -14.21 -10.67
C ILE A 156 11.52 -13.36 -9.84
N LYS A 157 12.78 -13.25 -10.26
CA LYS A 157 13.80 -12.41 -9.62
C LYS A 157 13.51 -10.91 -9.67
N ALA A 158 12.58 -10.47 -10.50
CA ALA A 158 12.11 -9.09 -10.50
C ALA A 158 11.17 -8.78 -9.33
N ILE A 159 10.60 -9.80 -8.69
CA ILE A 159 9.70 -9.66 -7.55
C ILE A 159 10.53 -9.58 -6.27
N HIS A 160 10.24 -8.59 -5.46
CA HIS A 160 10.95 -8.38 -4.18
C HIS A 160 10.99 -9.67 -3.34
N GLY A 161 12.17 -9.99 -2.79
CA GLY A 161 12.37 -11.19 -1.97
C GLY A 161 12.64 -12.48 -2.77
N HIS A 162 12.74 -12.42 -4.09
CA HIS A 162 13.10 -13.54 -4.94
C HIS A 162 14.45 -13.29 -5.63
N ASP A 163 15.35 -14.27 -5.55
CA ASP A 163 16.73 -14.19 -6.07
C ASP A 163 17.08 -15.32 -7.05
N SER A 164 16.17 -16.31 -7.22
CA SER A 164 16.35 -17.46 -8.10
C SER A 164 15.10 -17.77 -8.91
N HIS A 165 15.29 -18.19 -10.17
CA HIS A 165 14.22 -18.71 -11.03
C HIS A 165 13.66 -20.07 -10.53
N GLU A 166 14.38 -20.76 -9.65
CA GLU A 166 13.93 -22.01 -9.04
C GLU A 166 12.84 -21.79 -7.96
N GLN A 167 12.73 -20.58 -7.46
CA GLN A 167 11.66 -20.20 -6.54
C GLN A 167 10.32 -20.18 -7.27
N SER A 168 9.25 -20.24 -6.50
CA SER A 168 7.90 -20.11 -7.04
C SER A 168 7.17 -18.95 -6.38
N LEU A 169 6.40 -18.22 -7.17
CA LEU A 169 5.52 -17.17 -6.72
C LEU A 169 4.07 -17.69 -6.70
N ARG A 170 3.38 -17.50 -5.58
CA ARG A 170 1.94 -17.71 -5.47
C ARG A 170 1.24 -16.35 -5.65
N LEU A 171 0.39 -16.26 -6.65
CA LEU A 171 -0.40 -15.08 -6.97
C LEU A 171 -1.87 -15.40 -6.70
N PRO A 172 -2.47 -14.92 -5.59
CA PRO A 172 -3.87 -15.18 -5.30
C PRO A 172 -4.80 -14.51 -6.29
N VAL A 173 -5.96 -15.12 -6.50
CA VAL A 173 -7.07 -14.60 -7.29
C VAL A 173 -8.28 -14.50 -6.37
N PHE A 174 -8.63 -13.28 -5.99
CA PHE A 174 -9.79 -13.02 -5.14
C PHE A 174 -11.06 -12.82 -5.99
N ALA A 175 -12.21 -13.18 -5.43
CA ALA A 175 -13.49 -12.92 -6.07
C ALA A 175 -13.71 -11.40 -6.23
N ASN A 176 -14.31 -11.01 -7.35
CA ASN A 176 -14.69 -9.61 -7.55
C ASN A 176 -15.90 -9.25 -6.68
N SER A 177 -15.87 -8.07 -6.07
CA SER A 177 -16.97 -7.50 -5.31
C SER A 177 -17.00 -5.98 -5.50
N GLN A 178 -18.20 -5.42 -5.58
CA GLN A 178 -18.39 -3.96 -5.52
C GLN A 178 -18.37 -3.43 -4.07
N HIS A 179 -18.45 -4.33 -3.10
CA HIS A 179 -18.30 -4.03 -1.68
C HIS A 179 -16.85 -4.29 -1.26
N MET A 180 -16.02 -3.25 -1.25
CA MET A 180 -14.58 -3.34 -1.00
C MET A 180 -14.20 -4.12 0.28
N PRO A 181 -14.94 -4.02 1.40
CA PRO A 181 -14.68 -4.84 2.58
C PRO A 181 -14.64 -6.35 2.35
N ASP A 182 -15.36 -6.88 1.34
CA ASP A 182 -15.30 -8.32 1.03
C ASP A 182 -13.92 -8.71 0.48
N ILE A 183 -13.35 -7.85 -0.38
CA ILE A 183 -12.01 -8.07 -0.94
C ILE A 183 -10.95 -7.88 0.16
N GLU A 184 -11.09 -6.85 1.00
CA GLU A 184 -10.21 -6.64 2.16
C GLU A 184 -10.18 -7.87 3.06
N ALA A 185 -11.37 -8.43 3.39
CA ALA A 185 -11.47 -9.63 4.20
C ALA A 185 -10.81 -10.87 3.55
N ALA A 186 -10.91 -11.00 2.22
CA ALA A 186 -10.25 -12.08 1.49
C ALA A 186 -8.72 -11.96 1.51
N VAL A 187 -8.18 -10.74 1.39
CA VAL A 187 -6.74 -10.45 1.53
C VAL A 187 -6.27 -10.80 2.95
N ASP A 188 -7.00 -10.37 3.98
CA ASP A 188 -6.67 -10.65 5.37
C ASP A 188 -6.70 -12.16 5.67
N ALA A 189 -7.70 -12.88 5.14
CA ALA A 189 -7.78 -14.34 5.27
C ALA A 189 -6.61 -15.06 4.58
N TRP A 190 -6.13 -14.54 3.46
CA TRP A 190 -4.91 -15.07 2.83
C TRP A 190 -3.69 -14.88 3.72
N LEU A 191 -3.51 -13.70 4.29
CA LEU A 191 -2.37 -13.38 5.16
C LEU A 191 -2.38 -14.19 6.46
N GLN A 192 -3.57 -14.48 7.02
CA GLN A 192 -3.72 -15.34 8.19
C GLN A 192 -3.23 -16.78 7.96
N ARG A 193 -3.15 -17.23 6.71
CA ARG A 193 -2.54 -18.54 6.37
C ARG A 193 -1.01 -18.53 6.45
N GLY A 194 -0.38 -17.40 6.77
CA GLY A 194 1.08 -17.24 6.80
C GLY A 194 1.73 -17.29 5.41
N LEU A 195 0.95 -17.07 4.36
CA LEU A 195 1.44 -17.10 2.99
C LEU A 195 1.94 -15.71 2.56
N PRO A 196 3.10 -15.64 1.89
CA PRO A 196 3.59 -14.38 1.37
C PRO A 196 2.63 -13.80 0.34
N LEU A 197 2.54 -12.47 0.30
CA LEU A 197 1.73 -11.74 -0.66
C LEU A 197 2.56 -10.61 -1.26
N HIS A 198 2.81 -10.68 -2.58
CA HIS A 198 3.60 -9.70 -3.34
C HIS A 198 2.75 -8.93 -4.34
N ALA A 199 1.61 -9.51 -4.72
CA ALA A 199 0.61 -8.98 -5.62
C ALA A 199 -0.63 -9.86 -5.52
N TYR A 200 -1.76 -9.40 -6.06
CA TYR A 200 -2.96 -10.24 -6.22
C TYR A 200 -3.79 -9.83 -7.43
N LEU A 201 -4.56 -10.77 -7.94
CA LEU A 201 -5.57 -10.54 -8.96
C LEU A 201 -6.97 -10.50 -8.34
N ILE A 202 -7.86 -9.72 -8.95
CA ILE A 202 -9.31 -9.78 -8.73
C ILE A 202 -9.93 -10.38 -9.97
N ALA A 203 -10.78 -11.39 -9.81
CA ALA A 203 -11.35 -12.18 -10.90
C ALA A 203 -12.16 -11.32 -11.88
N GLY A 204 -11.81 -11.40 -13.18
CA GLY A 204 -12.43 -10.61 -14.23
C GLY A 204 -12.18 -9.10 -14.14
N HIS A 205 -11.20 -8.68 -13.35
CA HIS A 205 -10.94 -7.28 -13.05
C HIS A 205 -9.50 -6.91 -13.44
N GLY A 206 -8.52 -7.11 -12.55
CA GLY A 206 -7.15 -6.71 -12.81
C GLY A 206 -6.18 -7.12 -11.70
N LEU A 207 -4.97 -6.56 -11.79
CA LEU A 207 -3.82 -6.85 -10.93
C LEU A 207 -3.55 -5.68 -9.99
N TYR A 208 -3.33 -5.97 -8.72
CA TYR A 208 -2.70 -5.10 -7.73
C TYR A 208 -1.26 -5.52 -7.53
N ALA A 209 -0.33 -4.61 -7.68
CA ALA A 209 1.08 -4.81 -7.34
C ALA A 209 1.63 -3.55 -6.66
N TRP A 210 2.63 -3.75 -5.81
CA TRP A 210 3.21 -2.69 -5.00
C TRP A 210 4.71 -2.85 -4.86
N GLY A 211 5.38 -1.81 -4.39
CA GLY A 211 6.81 -1.79 -4.13
C GLY A 211 7.20 -0.69 -3.18
N ARG A 212 8.45 -0.66 -2.77
CA ARG A 212 9.03 0.40 -1.93
C ARG A 212 9.14 1.73 -2.65
N SER A 213 8.99 1.70 -3.98
CA SER A 213 8.98 2.86 -4.86
C SER A 213 8.06 2.63 -6.06
N ILE A 214 7.71 3.70 -6.79
CA ILE A 214 6.98 3.63 -8.04
C ILE A 214 7.73 2.72 -9.05
N ALA A 215 9.05 2.86 -9.15
CA ALA A 215 9.87 2.05 -10.07
C ALA A 215 9.85 0.55 -9.71
N GLU A 216 9.85 0.20 -8.42
CA GLU A 216 9.75 -1.19 -7.99
C GLU A 216 8.34 -1.76 -8.26
N ALA A 217 7.27 -1.01 -7.99
CA ALA A 217 5.91 -1.42 -8.31
C ALA A 217 5.70 -1.60 -9.83
N MET A 218 6.25 -0.73 -10.66
CA MET A 218 6.26 -0.86 -12.11
C MET A 218 6.95 -2.14 -12.57
N ARG A 219 8.14 -2.42 -12.04
CA ARG A 219 8.89 -3.64 -12.33
C ARG A 219 8.10 -4.90 -11.96
N HIS A 220 7.39 -4.88 -10.82
CA HIS A 220 6.54 -6.00 -10.40
C HIS A 220 5.38 -6.23 -11.38
N ILE A 221 4.68 -5.15 -11.80
CA ILE A 221 3.60 -5.26 -12.80
C ILE A 221 4.13 -5.84 -14.11
N GLU A 222 5.26 -5.33 -14.62
CA GLU A 222 5.84 -5.81 -15.87
C GLU A 222 6.22 -7.29 -15.83
N ALA A 223 6.86 -7.71 -14.75
CA ALA A 223 7.25 -9.10 -14.56
C ALA A 223 6.03 -10.03 -14.44
N LEU A 224 5.02 -9.63 -13.67
CA LEU A 224 3.79 -10.40 -13.49
C LEU A 224 3.01 -10.49 -14.80
N GLU A 225 2.85 -9.40 -15.54
CA GLU A 225 2.19 -9.38 -16.84
C GLU A 225 2.84 -10.37 -17.81
N PHE A 226 4.17 -10.33 -17.91
CA PHE A 226 4.92 -11.26 -18.76
C PHE A 226 4.73 -12.72 -18.35
N MET A 227 4.87 -13.03 -17.06
CA MET A 227 4.72 -14.39 -16.56
C MET A 227 3.30 -14.93 -16.73
N LEU A 228 2.28 -14.07 -16.53
CA LEU A 228 0.87 -14.43 -16.77
C LEU A 228 0.60 -14.69 -18.25
N ALA A 229 1.14 -13.86 -19.14
CA ALA A 229 1.05 -14.08 -20.58
C ALA A 229 1.65 -15.42 -20.97
N CYS A 230 2.85 -15.74 -20.50
CA CYS A 230 3.49 -17.05 -20.71
C CYS A 230 2.63 -18.21 -20.18
N ALA A 231 2.09 -18.06 -18.97
CA ALA A 231 1.24 -19.10 -18.35
C ALA A 231 -0.03 -19.38 -19.17
N ILE A 232 -0.63 -18.36 -19.77
CA ILE A 232 -1.80 -18.49 -20.66
C ILE A 232 -1.38 -19.15 -21.98
N GLU A 233 -0.30 -18.69 -22.59
CA GLU A 233 0.16 -19.22 -23.89
C GLU A 233 0.57 -20.70 -23.78
N LEU A 234 1.28 -21.09 -22.72
CA LEU A 234 1.64 -22.49 -22.48
C LEU A 234 0.42 -23.42 -22.39
N ARG A 235 -0.74 -22.93 -21.96
CA ARG A 235 -1.99 -23.71 -21.91
C ARG A 235 -2.59 -23.99 -23.29
N LYS A 236 -2.21 -23.24 -24.31
CA LYS A 236 -2.68 -23.42 -25.68
C LYS A 236 -1.82 -24.43 -26.47
N LEU A 237 -0.64 -24.76 -25.94
CA LEU A 237 0.24 -25.73 -26.58
C LEU A 237 -0.26 -27.14 -26.28
N PRO A 238 -0.18 -28.08 -27.29
CA PRO A 238 -0.49 -29.48 -27.06
C PRO A 238 0.49 -30.05 -26.03
N SER A 239 -0.04 -30.89 -25.12
CA SER A 239 0.71 -31.63 -24.11
C SER A 239 1.50 -32.77 -24.74
#